data_c266b5a92aa252e0a3cedd7749793e69
#
_entry.id   c266b5a92aa252e0a3cedd7749793e69
#
_cell.length_a   1.000
_cell.length_b   1.000
_cell.length_c   1.000
_cell.angle_alpha   90.00
_cell.angle_beta   90.00
_cell.angle_gamma   90.00
#
_symmetry.space_group_name_H-M   'P 1'
#
loop_
_entity.id
_entity.type
_entity.pdbx_description
1 polymer ?
#
loop_
_entity_poly.entity_id
_entity_poly.type
_entity_poly.pdbx_seq_one_letter_code
_entity_poly.pdbx_strand_id
1 'polypeptide(L)'
;MLKMRQFLPAVAEQLFRDIQKSYQETSQIPDDLLIPLKFVFGPCALQALDLVDRHSVTCLSSPSGRKAFQVMGGSGCLYTCFVSCHYCPCPAFAYTVLCRNEGLLCKHILAIYLCQAMGVTQQASVSDQQMSLLLSETAAPWHRNVWCCVQQVDQCPQVHRNSMDPTPC
;
A
#
# COMPACT_ATOMS: atom_id res chain seq x y z
N MET A 1 2.70 -9.69 19.96
CA MET A 1 1.29 -9.29 19.75
C MET A 1 1.27 -7.81 19.43
N LEU A 2 1.31 -7.44 18.14
CA LEU A 2 1.24 -6.03 17.74
C LEU A 2 -0.19 -5.56 18.00
N LYS A 3 -0.34 -4.65 18.95
CA LYS A 3 -1.57 -3.91 19.17
C LYS A 3 -1.72 -2.95 17.98
N MET A 4 -2.33 -3.43 16.89
CA MET A 4 -2.70 -2.57 15.77
C MET A 4 -3.62 -1.49 16.31
N ARG A 5 -3.14 -0.25 16.30
CA ARG A 5 -4.00 0.89 16.59
C ARG A 5 -5.10 0.89 15.53
N GLN A 6 -6.33 1.07 15.96
CA GLN A 6 -7.61 1.02 15.25
C GLN A 6 -7.72 1.93 14.00
N PHE A 7 -6.85 1.71 13.01
CA PHE A 7 -6.94 2.41 11.72
C PHE A 7 -7.73 1.62 10.67
N LEU A 8 -7.86 0.30 10.89
CA LEU A 8 -8.56 -0.56 9.97
C LEU A 8 -9.92 -0.97 10.56
N PRO A 9 -10.96 -1.10 9.71
CA PRO A 9 -12.22 -1.70 10.12
C PRO A 9 -11.99 -3.14 10.66
N ALA A 10 -12.80 -3.54 11.63
CA ALA A 10 -12.69 -4.87 12.24
C ALA A 10 -12.75 -6.02 11.22
N VAL A 11 -13.52 -5.83 10.13
CA VAL A 11 -13.61 -6.77 9.01
C VAL A 11 -12.25 -6.95 8.31
N ALA A 12 -11.52 -5.86 8.06
CA ALA A 12 -10.21 -5.93 7.44
C ALA A 12 -9.18 -6.62 8.34
N GLU A 13 -9.20 -6.33 9.64
CA GLU A 13 -8.33 -7.00 10.61
C GLU A 13 -8.63 -8.50 10.72
N GLN A 14 -9.92 -8.87 10.71
CA GLN A 14 -10.30 -10.27 10.72
C GLN A 14 -9.83 -10.99 9.46
N LEU A 15 -9.99 -10.36 8.31
CA LEU A 15 -9.55 -10.91 7.03
C LEU A 15 -8.04 -11.20 7.00
N PHE A 16 -7.21 -10.30 7.55
CA PHE A 16 -5.77 -10.57 7.67
C PHE A 16 -5.44 -11.73 8.62
N ARG A 17 -6.20 -11.88 9.71
CA ARG A 17 -6.05 -13.04 10.61
C ARG A 17 -6.43 -14.35 9.92
N ASP A 18 -7.50 -14.36 9.15
CA ASP A 18 -7.96 -15.54 8.42
C ASP A 18 -6.97 -15.92 7.30
N ILE A 19 -6.43 -14.92 6.59
CA ILE A 19 -5.34 -15.13 5.61
C ILE A 19 -4.11 -15.71 6.29
N GLN A 20 -3.70 -15.16 7.44
CA GLN A 20 -2.56 -15.67 8.19
C GLN A 20 -2.73 -17.14 8.57
N LYS A 21 -3.88 -17.50 9.12
CA LYS A 21 -4.19 -18.88 9.52
C LYS A 21 -4.17 -19.81 8.30
N SER A 22 -4.90 -19.46 7.26
CA SER A 22 -4.99 -20.28 6.04
C SER A 22 -3.62 -20.46 5.37
N TYR A 23 -2.83 -19.39 5.29
CA TYR A 23 -1.50 -19.45 4.68
C TYR A 23 -0.52 -20.30 5.49
N GLN A 24 -0.60 -20.30 6.82
CA GLN A 24 0.19 -21.18 7.69
C GLN A 24 -0.14 -22.67 7.49
N GLU A 25 -1.39 -22.98 7.15
CA GLU A 25 -1.85 -24.36 6.95
C GLU A 25 -1.59 -24.88 5.53
N THR A 26 -1.80 -24.05 4.53
CA THR A 26 -1.84 -24.46 3.10
C THR A 26 -0.79 -23.82 2.23
N SER A 27 -0.08 -22.80 2.72
CA SER A 27 0.83 -21.93 1.93
C SER A 27 0.14 -21.23 0.75
N GLN A 28 -1.18 -21.09 0.79
CA GLN A 28 -1.98 -20.44 -0.23
C GLN A 28 -3.09 -19.60 0.40
N ILE A 29 -3.56 -18.60 -0.34
CA ILE A 29 -4.76 -17.85 0.00
C ILE A 29 -5.91 -18.49 -0.77
N PRO A 30 -6.90 -19.11 -0.11
CA PRO A 30 -8.03 -19.73 -0.80
C PRO A 30 -8.96 -18.69 -1.40
N ASP A 31 -9.73 -19.09 -2.40
CA ASP A 31 -10.65 -18.20 -3.14
C ASP A 31 -11.68 -17.54 -2.21
N ASP A 32 -12.14 -18.24 -1.18
CA ASP A 32 -13.06 -17.71 -0.16
C ASP A 32 -12.51 -16.49 0.58
N LEU A 33 -11.19 -16.30 0.63
CA LEU A 33 -10.54 -15.12 1.21
C LEU A 33 -10.15 -14.10 0.16
N LEU A 34 -9.92 -14.49 -1.10
CA LEU A 34 -9.64 -13.56 -2.20
C LEU A 34 -10.86 -12.71 -2.56
N ILE A 35 -12.06 -13.28 -2.51
CA ILE A 35 -13.31 -12.57 -2.79
C ILE A 35 -13.55 -11.45 -1.77
N PRO A 36 -13.56 -11.71 -0.43
CA PRO A 36 -13.67 -10.65 0.57
C PRO A 36 -12.53 -9.63 0.50
N LEU A 37 -11.30 -10.05 0.21
CA LEU A 37 -10.17 -9.14 0.06
C LEU A 37 -10.43 -8.11 -1.06
N LYS A 38 -10.91 -8.59 -2.22
CA LYS A 38 -11.27 -7.73 -3.34
C LYS A 38 -12.48 -6.84 -3.01
N PHE A 39 -13.44 -7.34 -2.25
CA PHE A 39 -14.62 -6.58 -1.84
C PHE A 39 -14.25 -5.44 -0.88
N VAL A 40 -13.41 -5.71 0.12
CA VAL A 40 -13.01 -4.73 1.15
C VAL A 40 -12.05 -3.67 0.59
N PHE A 41 -11.08 -4.07 -0.22
CA PHE A 41 -10.00 -3.19 -0.69
C PHE A 41 -10.13 -2.77 -2.16
N GLY A 42 -11.10 -3.30 -2.88
CA GLY A 42 -11.36 -2.93 -4.27
C GLY A 42 -10.21 -3.32 -5.22
N PRO A 43 -9.97 -2.49 -6.27
CA PRO A 43 -8.96 -2.79 -7.29
C PRO A 43 -7.53 -2.90 -6.76
N CYS A 44 -7.21 -2.23 -5.66
CA CYS A 44 -5.86 -2.28 -5.09
C CYS A 44 -5.50 -3.65 -4.51
N ALA A 45 -6.49 -4.53 -4.24
CA ALA A 45 -6.26 -5.88 -3.75
C ALA A 45 -5.43 -6.73 -4.72
N LEU A 46 -5.81 -6.76 -6.01
CA LEU A 46 -5.07 -7.51 -7.04
C LEU A 46 -3.68 -6.94 -7.27
N GLN A 47 -3.55 -5.62 -7.26
CA GLN A 47 -2.25 -4.96 -7.41
C GLN A 47 -1.33 -5.23 -6.20
N ALA A 48 -1.89 -5.35 -5.01
CA ALA A 48 -1.13 -5.68 -3.81
C ALA A 48 -0.66 -7.15 -3.84
N LEU A 49 -1.50 -8.08 -4.27
CA LEU A 49 -1.14 -9.49 -4.45
C LEU A 49 -0.01 -9.65 -5.48
N ASP A 50 -0.04 -8.93 -6.60
CA ASP A 50 1.05 -8.91 -7.58
C ASP A 50 2.38 -8.44 -6.96
N LEU A 51 2.36 -7.45 -6.06
CA LEU A 51 3.54 -7.01 -5.32
C LEU A 51 4.04 -8.07 -4.33
N VAL A 52 3.14 -8.82 -3.72
CA VAL A 52 3.47 -9.95 -2.83
C VAL A 52 4.15 -11.07 -3.63
N ASP A 53 3.58 -11.47 -4.75
CA ASP A 53 4.08 -12.54 -5.61
C ASP A 53 5.48 -12.21 -6.17
N ARG A 54 5.75 -10.94 -6.44
CA ARG A 54 7.07 -10.46 -6.86
C ARG A 54 8.08 -10.30 -5.72
N HIS A 55 7.73 -10.64 -4.49
CA HIS A 55 8.58 -10.44 -3.31
C HIS A 55 9.09 -8.99 -3.19
N SER A 56 8.22 -8.02 -3.53
CA SER A 56 8.58 -6.60 -3.61
C SER A 56 8.62 -5.88 -2.27
N VAL A 57 8.34 -6.55 -1.16
CA VAL A 57 8.23 -5.96 0.18
C VAL A 57 9.39 -6.35 1.06
N THR A 58 10.16 -5.37 1.53
CA THR A 58 11.28 -5.55 2.47
C THR A 58 11.00 -4.78 3.76
N CYS A 59 11.13 -5.45 4.90
CA CYS A 59 11.12 -4.85 6.22
C CYS A 59 12.55 -4.46 6.61
N LEU A 60 12.78 -3.18 6.83
CA LEU A 60 14.02 -2.65 7.38
C LEU A 60 13.88 -2.54 8.89
N SER A 61 14.83 -3.08 9.62
CA SER A 61 14.89 -2.99 11.08
C SER A 61 16.22 -2.42 11.55
N SER A 62 16.20 -1.56 12.57
CA SER A 62 17.40 -1.00 13.18
C SER A 62 17.60 -1.53 14.60
N PRO A 63 18.83 -1.44 15.16
CA PRO A 63 19.12 -1.88 16.53
C PRO A 63 18.25 -1.20 17.59
N SER A 64 17.80 0.04 17.36
CA SER A 64 16.87 0.76 18.24
C SER A 64 15.43 0.22 18.20
N GLY A 65 15.14 -0.84 17.41
CA GLY A 65 13.82 -1.43 17.28
C GLY A 65 12.86 -0.68 16.34
N ARG A 66 13.34 0.37 15.65
CA ARG A 66 12.54 1.06 14.63
C ARG A 66 12.42 0.21 13.39
N LYS A 67 11.24 0.30 12.74
CA LYS A 67 10.94 -0.45 11.50
C LYS A 67 10.39 0.48 10.44
N ALA A 68 10.84 0.27 9.22
CA ALA A 68 10.29 0.84 8.00
C ALA A 68 10.09 -0.26 6.96
N PHE A 69 9.21 -0.04 6.00
CA PHE A 69 8.98 -0.99 4.91
C PHE A 69 9.31 -0.34 3.59
N GLN A 70 10.08 -1.02 2.77
CA GLN A 70 10.33 -0.61 1.40
C GLN A 70 9.54 -1.50 0.45
N VAL A 71 8.81 -0.88 -0.47
CA VAL A 71 8.02 -1.58 -1.49
C VAL A 71 8.48 -1.11 -2.86
N MET A 72 8.93 -2.06 -3.68
CA MET A 72 9.26 -1.80 -5.08
C MET A 72 7.98 -1.79 -5.90
N GLY A 73 7.59 -0.61 -6.38
CA GLY A 73 6.43 -0.47 -7.26
C GLY A 73 6.66 -1.06 -8.65
N GLY A 74 5.58 -1.32 -9.39
CA GLY A 74 5.64 -1.88 -10.74
C GLY A 74 6.39 -1.02 -11.76
N SER A 75 6.53 0.28 -11.51
CA SER A 75 7.32 1.23 -12.32
C SER A 75 8.81 1.27 -11.96
N GLY A 76 9.28 0.44 -11.02
CA GLY A 76 10.65 0.48 -10.49
C GLY A 76 10.89 1.56 -9.44
N CYS A 77 9.86 2.31 -9.05
CA CYS A 77 9.97 3.28 -7.95
C CYS A 77 9.95 2.57 -6.60
N LEU A 78 10.86 2.95 -5.71
CA LEU A 78 10.93 2.43 -4.35
C LEU A 78 10.17 3.37 -3.40
N TYR A 79 9.22 2.81 -2.66
CA TYR A 79 8.40 3.54 -1.70
C TYR A 79 8.76 3.12 -0.27
N THR A 80 9.16 4.07 0.57
CA THR A 80 9.39 3.83 1.99
C THR A 80 8.10 4.12 2.77
N CYS A 81 7.51 3.08 3.33
CA CYS A 81 6.21 3.12 4.01
C CYS A 81 6.37 2.89 5.51
N PHE A 82 5.50 3.51 6.30
CA PHE A 82 5.45 3.35 7.76
C PHE A 82 4.07 2.85 8.18
N VAL A 83 4.00 1.59 8.56
CA VAL A 83 2.75 0.95 9.02
C VAL A 83 2.28 1.52 10.35
N SER A 84 3.22 1.94 11.22
CA SER A 84 2.90 2.52 12.53
C SER A 84 2.05 3.79 12.48
N CYS A 85 2.13 4.55 11.39
CA CYS A 85 1.35 5.76 11.15
C CYS A 85 0.51 5.70 9.87
N HIS A 86 0.39 4.53 9.25
CA HIS A 86 -0.35 4.30 8.00
C HIS A 86 0.06 5.27 6.88
N TYR A 87 1.36 5.45 6.70
CA TYR A 87 1.88 6.39 5.71
C TYR A 87 2.52 5.68 4.51
N CYS A 88 2.18 6.15 3.32
CA CYS A 88 2.86 5.81 2.07
C CYS A 88 3.04 7.08 1.23
N PRO A 89 4.23 7.34 0.68
CA PRO A 89 4.49 8.53 -0.15
C PRO A 89 3.93 8.42 -1.58
N CYS A 90 3.18 7.38 -1.92
CA CYS A 90 2.66 7.22 -3.28
C CYS A 90 1.50 8.17 -3.57
N PRO A 91 1.34 8.64 -4.83
CA PRO A 91 0.26 9.53 -5.21
C PRO A 91 -1.14 8.97 -4.96
N ALA A 92 -1.31 7.64 -5.16
CA ALA A 92 -2.58 6.98 -4.91
C ALA A 92 -2.98 7.03 -3.43
N PHE A 93 -2.02 6.96 -2.49
CA PHE A 93 -2.30 7.12 -1.07
C PHE A 93 -2.80 8.54 -0.77
N ALA A 94 -2.08 9.56 -1.23
CA ALA A 94 -2.46 10.95 -1.03
C ALA A 94 -3.84 11.26 -1.63
N TYR A 95 -4.09 10.81 -2.85
CA TYR A 95 -5.32 11.16 -3.57
C TYR A 95 -6.52 10.31 -3.15
N THR A 96 -6.38 8.98 -3.17
CA THR A 96 -7.51 8.07 -2.94
C THR A 96 -7.82 7.89 -1.45
N VAL A 97 -6.77 7.81 -0.62
CA VAL A 97 -6.96 7.55 0.81
C VAL A 97 -7.17 8.85 1.59
N LEU A 98 -6.27 9.85 1.41
CA LEU A 98 -6.33 11.07 2.22
C LEU A 98 -7.31 12.11 1.68
N CYS A 99 -7.32 12.39 0.36
CA CYS A 99 -8.14 13.46 -0.20
C CYS A 99 -9.58 13.04 -0.47
N ARG A 100 -9.78 11.87 -1.08
CA ARG A 100 -11.12 11.40 -1.46
C ARG A 100 -11.78 10.48 -0.45
N ASN A 101 -11.02 9.86 0.42
CA ASN A 101 -11.52 8.86 1.37
C ASN A 101 -12.31 7.72 0.66
N GLU A 102 -11.90 7.36 -0.56
CA GLU A 102 -12.52 6.33 -1.38
C GLU A 102 -11.91 4.93 -1.15
N GLY A 103 -10.72 4.88 -0.55
CA GLY A 103 -10.00 3.64 -0.27
C GLY A 103 -9.46 3.59 1.15
N LEU A 104 -9.44 2.40 1.73
CA LEU A 104 -8.87 2.19 3.07
C LEU A 104 -7.35 2.26 3.05
N LEU A 105 -6.73 1.70 2.03
CA LEU A 105 -5.28 1.57 1.86
C LEU A 105 -4.90 1.74 0.39
N CYS A 106 -3.66 2.16 0.15
CA CYS A 106 -3.05 2.00 -1.16
C CYS A 106 -2.47 0.58 -1.32
N LYS A 107 -2.20 0.18 -2.55
CA LYS A 107 -1.62 -1.14 -2.86
C LYS A 107 -0.33 -1.47 -2.12
N HIS A 108 0.51 -0.47 -1.85
CA HIS A 108 1.80 -0.67 -1.17
C HIS A 108 1.62 -1.02 0.30
N ILE A 109 0.79 -0.29 1.03
CA ILE A 109 0.48 -0.61 2.43
C ILE A 109 -0.29 -1.92 2.54
N LEU A 110 -1.22 -2.17 1.62
CA LEU A 110 -1.95 -3.45 1.59
C LEU A 110 -1.00 -4.63 1.34
N ALA A 111 -0.04 -4.49 0.41
CA ALA A 111 0.97 -5.52 0.17
C ALA A 111 1.82 -5.80 1.43
N ILE A 112 2.16 -4.76 2.21
CA ILE A 112 2.88 -4.94 3.47
C ILE A 112 2.05 -5.76 4.46
N TYR A 113 0.76 -5.44 4.65
CA TYR A 113 -0.12 -6.20 5.54
C TYR A 113 -0.27 -7.66 5.09
N LEU A 114 -0.42 -7.90 3.80
CA LEU A 114 -0.50 -9.25 3.24
C LEU A 114 0.81 -10.02 3.45
N CYS A 115 1.96 -9.42 3.14
CA CYS A 115 3.27 -10.05 3.38
C CYS A 115 3.50 -10.37 4.86
N GLN A 116 3.07 -9.50 5.77
CA GLN A 116 3.16 -9.74 7.22
C GLN A 116 2.23 -10.88 7.66
N ALA A 117 0.99 -10.92 7.18
CA ALA A 117 0.05 -12.00 7.47
C ALA A 117 0.55 -13.36 6.97
N MET A 118 1.10 -13.38 5.76
CA MET A 118 1.63 -14.60 5.14
C MET A 118 3.03 -14.99 5.65
N GLY A 119 3.74 -14.07 6.35
CA GLY A 119 5.11 -14.32 6.83
C GLY A 119 6.17 -14.33 5.72
N VAL A 120 5.88 -13.73 4.56
CA VAL A 120 6.77 -13.73 3.37
C VAL A 120 7.54 -12.42 3.18
N THR A 121 7.51 -11.53 4.16
CA THR A 121 8.23 -10.26 4.13
C THR A 121 9.74 -10.50 4.13
N GLN A 122 10.47 -9.93 3.17
CA GLN A 122 11.92 -9.92 3.19
C GLN A 122 12.43 -9.07 4.37
N GLN A 123 13.54 -9.47 5.00
CA GLN A 123 14.11 -8.79 6.15
C GLN A 123 15.48 -8.22 5.79
N ALA A 124 15.71 -6.97 6.17
CA ALA A 124 17.02 -6.34 6.06
C ALA A 124 17.32 -5.51 7.31
N SER A 125 18.58 -5.50 7.72
CA SER A 125 19.05 -4.70 8.85
C SER A 125 19.73 -3.43 8.36
N VAL A 126 19.42 -2.31 8.99
CA VAL A 126 20.03 -1.01 8.73
C VAL A 126 20.55 -0.41 10.04
N SER A 127 21.54 0.46 9.96
CA SER A 127 21.99 1.20 11.16
C SER A 127 20.95 2.22 11.62
N ASP A 128 21.03 2.63 12.89
CA ASP A 128 20.14 3.69 13.40
C ASP A 128 20.31 5.02 12.66
N GLN A 129 21.52 5.28 12.18
CA GLN A 129 21.80 6.46 11.36
C GLN A 129 21.09 6.37 10.00
N GLN A 130 21.17 5.23 9.32
CA GLN A 130 20.46 5.00 8.05
C GLN A 130 18.93 5.07 8.26
N MET A 131 18.42 4.48 9.33
CA MET A 131 17.01 4.57 9.67
C MET A 131 16.56 6.02 9.91
N SER A 132 17.40 6.82 10.56
CA SER A 132 17.11 8.25 10.79
C SER A 132 17.11 9.05 9.49
N LEU A 133 17.99 8.74 8.55
CA LEU A 133 17.97 9.35 7.21
C LEU A 133 16.71 8.99 6.44
N LEU A 134 16.30 7.72 6.43
CA LEU A 134 15.04 7.28 5.80
C LEU A 134 13.83 8.02 6.37
N LEU A 135 13.80 8.23 7.69
CA LEU A 135 12.74 8.98 8.36
C LEU A 135 12.75 10.46 7.99
N SER A 136 13.93 11.06 7.80
CA SER A 136 14.07 12.48 7.44
C SER A 136 13.77 12.75 5.96
N GLU A 137 14.15 11.84 5.06
CA GLU A 137 13.87 11.96 3.63
C GLU A 137 12.37 11.90 3.32
N THR A 138 11.62 11.12 4.10
CA THR A 138 10.15 11.08 3.97
C THR A 138 9.46 12.30 4.58
N ALA A 139 10.14 13.03 5.46
CA ALA A 139 9.66 14.31 6.00
C ALA A 139 9.98 15.51 5.09
N ALA A 140 10.90 15.36 4.13
CA ALA A 140 11.21 16.39 3.16
C ALA A 140 10.22 16.38 1.98
N PRO A 141 9.85 17.55 1.44
CA PRO A 141 8.57 17.79 0.80
C PRO A 141 8.40 16.99 -0.50
N TRP A 142 7.19 16.55 -0.72
CA TRP A 142 6.39 16.28 -1.93
C TRP A 142 7.08 16.42 -3.33
N HIS A 143 8.34 16.88 -3.42
CA HIS A 143 8.93 17.43 -4.64
C HIS A 143 9.82 16.50 -5.47
N ARG A 144 10.22 15.32 -5.01
CA ARG A 144 11.15 14.50 -5.83
C ARG A 144 10.56 13.21 -6.41
N ASN A 145 9.67 12.54 -5.70
CA ASN A 145 9.06 11.29 -6.18
C ASN A 145 7.64 11.46 -6.74
N VAL A 146 6.96 12.54 -6.40
CA VAL A 146 5.65 12.90 -6.96
C VAL A 146 5.79 13.33 -8.43
N TRP A 147 6.90 13.95 -8.81
CA TRP A 147 7.13 14.40 -10.21
C TRP A 147 7.23 13.24 -11.20
N CYS A 148 7.80 12.11 -10.81
CA CYS A 148 7.92 10.96 -11.71
C CYS A 148 6.56 10.30 -12.00
N CYS A 149 5.62 10.37 -11.05
CA CYS A 149 4.28 9.79 -11.21
C CYS A 149 3.23 10.78 -11.73
N VAL A 150 3.39 12.10 -11.50
CA VAL A 150 2.47 13.12 -12.01
C VAL A 150 2.60 13.28 -13.53
N GLN A 151 3.78 13.07 -14.10
CA GLN A 151 3.95 13.09 -15.55
C GLN A 151 3.24 11.94 -16.28
N GLN A 152 2.84 10.88 -15.59
CA GLN A 152 2.06 9.77 -16.16
C GLN A 152 0.54 9.96 -16.05
N VAL A 153 0.07 10.91 -15.26
CA VAL A 153 -1.38 11.19 -15.11
C VAL A 153 -1.91 12.05 -16.26
N ASP A 154 -1.06 12.81 -16.94
CA ASP A 154 -1.44 13.64 -18.10
C ASP A 154 -1.72 12.82 -19.38
N GLN A 155 -1.57 11.48 -19.35
CA GLN A 155 -1.91 10.58 -20.46
C GLN A 155 -3.21 9.80 -20.24
N CYS A 156 -4.06 10.21 -19.30
CA CYS A 156 -5.40 9.63 -19.20
C CYS A 156 -6.29 10.19 -20.34
N PRO A 157 -6.84 9.34 -21.23
CA PRO A 157 -7.68 9.84 -22.33
C PRO A 157 -8.89 10.57 -21.74
N GLN A 158 -9.07 11.81 -22.15
CA GLN A 158 -10.22 12.64 -21.86
C GLN A 158 -11.48 11.89 -22.30
N VAL A 159 -12.29 11.44 -21.36
CA VAL A 159 -13.64 10.99 -21.64
C VAL A 159 -14.41 12.21 -22.12
N HIS A 160 -14.71 12.23 -23.41
CA HIS A 160 -15.56 13.24 -24.04
C HIS A 160 -16.87 13.39 -23.24
N ARG A 161 -17.01 14.53 -22.55
CA ARG A 161 -18.34 15.01 -22.14
C ARG A 161 -19.03 15.47 -23.41
N ASN A 162 -19.95 14.67 -23.90
CA ASN A 162 -20.92 15.14 -24.88
C ASN A 162 -21.74 16.26 -24.24
N SER A 163 -21.51 17.47 -24.74
CA SER A 163 -22.35 18.62 -24.52
C SER A 163 -23.74 18.34 -25.10
N MET A 164 -24.75 18.19 -24.25
CA MET A 164 -26.13 18.39 -24.65
C MET A 164 -26.39 19.89 -24.60
N ASP A 165 -26.47 20.52 -25.75
CA ASP A 165 -27.03 21.85 -25.92
C ASP A 165 -28.52 21.82 -25.55
N PRO A 166 -29.02 22.76 -24.76
CA PRO A 166 -30.46 23.01 -24.67
C PRO A 166 -30.87 23.99 -25.79
N THR A 167 -31.58 23.48 -26.76
CA THR A 167 -32.35 24.35 -27.70
C THR A 167 -33.50 25.02 -26.97
N PRO A 168 -33.74 26.32 -27.24
CA PRO A 168 -34.85 27.06 -26.65
C PRO A 168 -36.12 26.88 -27.47
N CYS A 169 -37.22 26.69 -26.79
CA CYS A 169 -38.57 27.17 -27.15
C CYS A 169 -39.32 27.55 -25.91
#